data_3773d2702f73ed9fe99dfa039d5ace72
#
_entry.id   3773d2702f73ed9fe99dfa039d5ace72
#
_cell.length_a   1.000
_cell.length_b   1.000
_cell.length_c   1.000
_cell.angle_alpha   90.00
_cell.angle_beta   90.00
_cell.angle_gamma   90.00
#
_symmetry.space_group_name_H-M   'P 1'
#
loop_
_entity.id
_entity.type
_entity.pdbx_description
1 polymer ?
#
loop_
_entity_poly.entity_id
_entity_poly.type
_entity_poly.pdbx_seq_one_letter_code
_entity_poly.pdbx_strand_id
1 'polypeptide(L)'
;LVTDGSHTLVQLNHPMLGEAATRHAGVVRSRQLNGILAKTLRKHLRAAGRRSQISDPRGRIQLAQFIMRSDLEPDLDVVIKAAADAMAMSNVVLGEQLATFAVDRGGGLPAALVLAEAVSWQGRGEEADSILLGADVDDADERLIARWGCLRAANLAWGCGDAEGAARVLAEVKQRLATEGSLQLIDALDVSIGFFRGDIARTIEFGPRLCEPDVVPMATVWAAVATCGALTAVGRFSEVGRIAAAGVRATAQCRAGAQRFAIGLAEVMAATAAGDYPAAERIHKRYAALATGLPAAEAMVDAMLGVLQLTRGELQEACATLDRSISQLSQGFPLPWQLVVGALQAQAEGARGDSTAAAVALRRVEEAYGPHVAVFLPELELARAWERAAAGDTAGAQTQAMQAAQTARKAGMHLVEMRARHAALRFGDRAQAARVDELASILNSPSAQAVADHARGLAQHDGDLLDAAAHRFADLGALAFAADAAAQAASEHARRGDRRKEVESSTWAHALAGQCGSRTPALDAAARPLPFSGRERQIVNLVAAGLSNREIADRLVISVRTVEGHLYRLFTKLGINNRDQLIQLIRRDAS
;
A
#
# COMPACT_ATOMS: atom_id res chain seq x y z
N LEU A 1 29.78 3.46 28.87
CA LEU A 1 29.80 2.04 28.51
C LEU A 1 28.35 1.55 28.47
N VAL A 2 27.88 1.12 27.32
CA VAL A 2 26.56 0.52 27.12
C VAL A 2 26.80 -0.96 26.76
N THR A 3 26.15 -1.88 27.46
CA THR A 3 26.22 -3.32 27.16
C THR A 3 24.98 -3.72 26.37
N ASP A 4 25.20 -4.26 25.16
CA ASP A 4 24.17 -4.90 24.33
C ASP A 4 24.53 -6.39 24.19
N GLY A 5 23.83 -7.23 24.95
CA GLY A 5 24.12 -8.65 25.05
C GLY A 5 25.55 -8.95 25.56
N SER A 6 26.35 -9.62 24.74
CA SER A 6 27.74 -10.00 25.07
C SER A 6 28.79 -8.92 24.73
N HIS A 7 28.40 -7.78 24.20
CA HIS A 7 29.31 -6.73 23.73
C HIS A 7 29.24 -5.49 24.59
N THR A 8 30.41 -4.96 24.97
CA THR A 8 30.53 -3.67 25.64
C THR A 8 30.79 -2.60 24.59
N LEU A 9 29.84 -1.70 24.40
CA LEU A 9 29.96 -0.57 23.48
C LEU A 9 30.49 0.65 24.25
N VAL A 10 31.43 1.35 23.66
CA VAL A 10 31.91 2.66 24.15
C VAL A 10 31.17 3.73 23.37
N GLN A 11 30.29 4.45 24.03
CA GLN A 11 29.57 5.57 23.45
C GLN A 11 29.94 6.85 24.21
N LEU A 12 30.24 7.92 23.46
CA LEU A 12 30.41 9.25 24.02
C LEU A 12 29.05 9.80 24.44
N ASN A 13 28.95 10.32 25.66
CA ASN A 13 27.71 10.88 26.21
C ASN A 13 27.16 12.08 25.42
N HIS A 14 27.98 12.70 24.59
CA HIS A 14 27.58 13.86 23.79
C HIS A 14 28.25 13.82 22.40
N PRO A 15 27.46 13.91 21.29
CA PRO A 15 28.00 13.90 19.91
C PRO A 15 29.07 14.98 19.65
N MET A 16 28.88 16.18 20.21
CA MET A 16 29.83 17.31 20.07
C MET A 16 31.22 17.01 20.64
N LEU A 17 31.34 16.15 21.66
CA LEU A 17 32.67 15.79 22.19
C LEU A 17 33.44 14.93 21.18
N GLY A 18 32.75 14.06 20.44
CA GLY A 18 33.33 13.28 19.35
C GLY A 18 33.78 14.14 18.20
N GLU A 19 32.97 15.12 17.79
CA GLU A 19 33.32 16.08 16.75
C GLU A 19 34.50 16.98 17.15
N ALA A 20 34.51 17.48 18.38
CA ALA A 20 35.59 18.31 18.91
C ALA A 20 36.91 17.52 18.95
N ALA A 21 36.90 16.29 19.43
CA ALA A 21 38.07 15.42 19.48
C ALA A 21 38.61 15.10 18.05
N THR A 22 37.70 14.85 17.08
CA THR A 22 38.08 14.60 15.69
C THR A 22 38.68 15.84 15.03
N ARG A 23 38.16 17.04 15.28
CA ARG A 23 38.71 18.29 14.80
C ARG A 23 40.08 18.59 15.41
N HIS A 24 40.28 18.34 16.68
CA HIS A 24 41.57 18.54 17.36
C HIS A 24 42.67 17.55 16.93
N ALA A 25 42.28 16.32 16.54
CA ALA A 25 43.25 15.33 16.14
C ALA A 25 43.97 15.63 14.82
N GLY A 26 43.44 16.52 14.00
CA GLY A 26 43.94 16.82 12.66
C GLY A 26 43.79 15.65 11.68
N VAL A 27 43.89 15.91 10.39
CA VAL A 27 43.62 14.94 9.32
C VAL A 27 44.56 13.72 9.39
N VAL A 28 45.86 13.95 9.56
CA VAL A 28 46.87 12.87 9.55
C VAL A 28 46.65 11.92 10.75
N ARG A 29 46.49 12.50 11.95
CA ARG A 29 46.27 11.70 13.15
C ARG A 29 44.94 10.93 13.09
N SER A 30 43.89 11.56 12.58
CA SER A 30 42.60 10.92 12.37
C SER A 30 42.69 9.68 11.43
N ARG A 31 43.44 9.81 10.32
CA ARG A 31 43.70 8.69 9.39
C ARG A 31 44.47 7.56 10.06
N GLN A 32 45.50 7.85 10.82
CA GLN A 32 46.27 6.85 11.58
C GLN A 32 45.39 6.11 12.57
N LEU A 33 44.54 6.83 13.36
CA LEU A 33 43.63 6.23 14.33
C LEU A 33 42.60 5.34 13.65
N ASN A 34 42.00 5.78 12.55
CA ASN A 34 41.07 4.95 11.75
C ASN A 34 41.77 3.67 11.25
N GLY A 35 43.05 3.76 10.85
CA GLY A 35 43.84 2.60 10.45
C GLY A 35 44.05 1.57 11.59
N ILE A 36 44.31 2.05 12.81
CA ILE A 36 44.43 1.20 14.01
C ILE A 36 43.09 0.54 14.32
N LEU A 37 42.00 1.32 14.32
CA LEU A 37 40.65 0.81 14.55
C LEU A 37 40.25 -0.25 13.52
N ALA A 38 40.54 -0.01 12.23
CA ALA A 38 40.29 -0.98 11.17
C ALA A 38 41.04 -2.31 11.39
N LYS A 39 42.33 -2.25 11.74
CA LYS A 39 43.14 -3.47 12.03
C LYS A 39 42.58 -4.24 13.23
N THR A 40 42.20 -3.52 14.29
CA THR A 40 41.67 -4.11 15.51
C THR A 40 40.30 -4.77 15.26
N LEU A 41 39.38 -4.06 14.60
CA LEU A 41 38.05 -4.58 14.29
C LEU A 41 38.13 -5.79 13.33
N ARG A 42 39.01 -5.74 12.31
CA ARG A 42 39.27 -6.87 11.38
C ARG A 42 39.71 -8.12 12.15
N LYS A 43 40.58 -7.98 13.15
CA LYS A 43 41.01 -9.09 14.00
C LYS A 43 39.85 -9.68 14.80
N HIS A 44 39.02 -8.84 15.38
CA HIS A 44 37.82 -9.24 16.15
C HIS A 44 36.79 -9.98 15.26
N LEU A 45 36.46 -9.43 14.10
CA LEU A 45 35.51 -10.06 13.16
C LEU A 45 36.02 -11.44 12.67
N ARG A 46 37.32 -11.56 12.39
CA ARG A 46 37.91 -12.86 12.03
C ARG A 46 37.87 -13.88 13.17
N ALA A 47 38.02 -13.45 14.40
CA ALA A 47 37.95 -14.32 15.58
C ALA A 47 36.49 -14.73 15.88
N ALA A 48 35.54 -13.82 15.72
CA ALA A 48 34.09 -14.08 15.86
C ALA A 48 33.56 -15.00 14.74
N GLY A 49 33.98 -14.80 13.50
CA GLY A 49 33.58 -15.62 12.35
C GLY A 49 33.98 -17.10 12.43
N ARG A 50 35.00 -17.43 13.24
CA ARG A 50 35.35 -18.84 13.56
C ARG A 50 34.45 -19.49 14.61
N ARG A 51 33.68 -18.69 15.36
CA ARG A 51 32.78 -19.12 16.46
C ARG A 51 31.31 -19.07 16.13
N SER A 52 30.93 -18.28 15.11
CA SER A 52 29.53 -18.05 14.72
C SER A 52 29.43 -18.06 13.20
N GLN A 53 28.48 -18.81 12.64
CA GLN A 53 28.14 -18.77 11.21
C GLN A 53 27.37 -17.50 10.82
N ILE A 54 27.07 -16.61 11.79
CA ILE A 54 26.33 -15.37 11.55
C ILE A 54 27.33 -14.30 11.12
N SER A 55 27.23 -13.86 9.87
CA SER A 55 27.95 -12.69 9.38
C SER A 55 27.44 -11.44 10.11
N ASP A 56 28.37 -10.61 10.64
CA ASP A 56 28.03 -9.32 11.25
C ASP A 56 28.05 -8.18 10.20
N PRO A 57 26.91 -7.79 9.59
CA PRO A 57 26.84 -6.72 8.62
C PRO A 57 27.24 -5.35 9.21
N ARG A 58 26.85 -5.09 10.46
CA ARG A 58 27.16 -3.80 11.13
C ARG A 58 28.67 -3.66 11.35
N GLY A 59 29.31 -4.73 11.84
CA GLY A 59 30.76 -4.74 12.03
C GLY A 59 31.52 -4.60 10.70
N ARG A 60 31.01 -5.17 9.61
CA ARG A 60 31.58 -5.03 8.26
C ARG A 60 31.46 -3.60 7.73
N ILE A 61 30.29 -2.98 7.89
CA ILE A 61 30.06 -1.56 7.53
C ILE A 61 31.00 -0.66 8.32
N GLN A 62 31.11 -0.86 9.63
CA GLN A 62 32.01 -0.07 10.48
C GLN A 62 33.47 -0.24 10.09
N LEU A 63 33.88 -1.49 9.77
CA LEU A 63 35.23 -1.77 9.26
C LEU A 63 35.50 -1.03 7.95
N ALA A 64 34.58 -1.07 7.00
CA ALA A 64 34.72 -0.36 5.73
C ALA A 64 34.80 1.16 5.90
N GLN A 65 34.02 1.74 6.83
CA GLN A 65 34.10 3.17 7.16
C GLN A 65 35.45 3.56 7.75
N PHE A 66 36.04 2.72 8.61
CA PHE A 66 37.39 2.95 9.12
C PHE A 66 38.45 2.83 8.02
N ILE A 67 38.35 1.83 7.13
CA ILE A 67 39.24 1.66 5.97
C ILE A 67 39.18 2.91 5.08
N MET A 68 38.00 3.35 4.71
CA MET A 68 37.78 4.52 3.84
C MET A 68 38.39 5.81 4.40
N ARG A 69 38.42 5.95 5.75
CA ARG A 69 38.96 7.13 6.45
C ARG A 69 40.42 6.97 6.89
N SER A 70 41.13 5.93 6.45
CA SER A 70 42.50 5.64 6.82
C SER A 70 43.45 5.72 5.61
N ASP A 71 44.75 5.57 5.89
CA ASP A 71 45.80 5.42 4.87
C ASP A 71 46.12 3.94 4.58
N LEU A 72 45.27 3.00 5.02
CA LEU A 72 45.48 1.59 4.74
C LEU A 72 45.11 1.29 3.29
N GLU A 73 45.85 0.38 2.70
CA GLU A 73 45.46 -0.23 1.43
C GLU A 73 44.09 -0.92 1.61
N PRO A 74 43.07 -0.55 0.83
CA PRO A 74 41.72 -1.07 1.04
C PRO A 74 41.60 -2.52 0.54
N ASP A 75 40.97 -3.34 1.35
CA ASP A 75 40.41 -4.63 0.95
C ASP A 75 39.06 -4.34 0.26
N LEU A 76 39.07 -4.21 -1.08
CA LEU A 76 37.92 -3.82 -1.87
C LEU A 76 36.74 -4.80 -1.72
N ASP A 77 37.00 -6.09 -1.56
CA ASP A 77 35.95 -7.10 -1.32
C ASP A 77 35.18 -6.83 -0.04
N VAL A 78 35.88 -6.42 1.02
CA VAL A 78 35.23 -6.03 2.29
C VAL A 78 34.41 -4.78 2.12
N VAL A 79 34.91 -3.78 1.38
CA VAL A 79 34.20 -2.51 1.14
C VAL A 79 32.94 -2.75 0.29
N ILE A 80 33.04 -3.52 -0.79
CA ILE A 80 31.90 -3.84 -1.68
C ILE A 80 30.83 -4.62 -0.90
N LYS A 81 31.23 -5.63 -0.09
CA LYS A 81 30.29 -6.36 0.75
C LYS A 81 29.63 -5.45 1.81
N ALA A 82 30.38 -4.51 2.38
CA ALA A 82 29.84 -3.53 3.33
C ALA A 82 28.88 -2.54 2.66
N ALA A 83 29.16 -2.12 1.42
CA ALA A 83 28.25 -1.30 0.63
C ALA A 83 26.93 -2.02 0.38
N ALA A 84 26.99 -3.31 -0.03
CA ALA A 84 25.81 -4.14 -0.21
C ALA A 84 25.03 -4.40 1.11
N ASP A 85 25.74 -4.51 2.25
CA ASP A 85 25.10 -4.60 3.55
C ASP A 85 24.39 -3.28 3.95
N ALA A 86 25.00 -2.13 3.65
CA ALA A 86 24.38 -0.82 3.88
C ALA A 86 23.10 -0.68 3.06
N MET A 87 23.11 -1.10 1.79
CA MET A 87 21.90 -1.15 0.94
C MET A 87 20.82 -2.04 1.55
N ALA A 88 21.18 -3.25 1.99
CA ALA A 88 20.24 -4.18 2.62
C ALA A 88 19.62 -3.65 3.93
N MET A 89 20.32 -2.73 4.60
CA MET A 89 19.86 -2.01 5.80
C MET A 89 19.18 -0.67 5.48
N SER A 90 18.83 -0.43 4.22
CA SER A 90 18.20 0.82 3.73
C SER A 90 19.04 2.09 3.94
N ASN A 91 20.34 1.96 4.15
CA ASN A 91 21.26 3.10 4.22
C ASN A 91 21.91 3.33 2.85
N VAL A 92 21.08 3.82 1.91
CA VAL A 92 21.45 3.99 0.50
C VAL A 92 22.60 4.97 0.31
N VAL A 93 22.61 6.07 1.07
CA VAL A 93 23.67 7.10 0.99
C VAL A 93 25.03 6.53 1.39
N LEU A 94 25.09 5.75 2.46
CA LEU A 94 26.34 5.10 2.86
C LEU A 94 26.74 4.00 1.87
N GLY A 95 25.76 3.27 1.34
CA GLY A 95 25.97 2.28 0.27
C GLY A 95 26.65 2.90 -0.94
N GLU A 96 26.14 4.05 -1.40
CA GLU A 96 26.75 4.83 -2.49
C GLU A 96 28.19 5.27 -2.17
N GLN A 97 28.42 5.88 -0.99
CA GLN A 97 29.75 6.34 -0.60
C GLN A 97 30.80 5.22 -0.60
N LEU A 98 30.44 4.07 -0.05
CA LEU A 98 31.34 2.91 0.00
C LEU A 98 31.56 2.32 -1.40
N ALA A 99 30.52 2.23 -2.23
CA ALA A 99 30.62 1.70 -3.58
C ALA A 99 31.44 2.63 -4.49
N THR A 100 31.24 3.95 -4.42
CA THR A 100 32.06 4.95 -5.14
C THR A 100 33.52 4.81 -4.76
N PHE A 101 33.83 4.74 -3.45
CA PHE A 101 35.18 4.52 -2.98
C PHE A 101 35.84 3.26 -3.58
N ALA A 102 35.04 2.18 -3.73
CA ALA A 102 35.53 0.94 -4.33
C ALA A 102 35.73 1.07 -5.85
N VAL A 103 34.81 1.70 -6.57
CA VAL A 103 34.90 1.95 -8.03
C VAL A 103 36.13 2.77 -8.36
N ASP A 104 36.37 3.88 -7.63
CA ASP A 104 37.55 4.78 -7.82
C ASP A 104 38.89 4.07 -7.63
N ARG A 105 38.89 2.88 -7.02
CA ARG A 105 40.08 2.07 -6.72
C ARG A 105 40.16 0.76 -7.51
N GLY A 106 39.36 0.65 -8.55
CA GLY A 106 39.41 -0.51 -9.44
C GLY A 106 38.64 -1.74 -8.93
N GLY A 107 37.57 -1.52 -8.15
CA GLY A 107 36.69 -2.58 -7.66
C GLY A 107 35.87 -3.32 -8.75
N GLY A 108 36.00 -2.88 -10.01
CA GLY A 108 35.43 -3.53 -11.19
C GLY A 108 33.91 -3.67 -11.18
N LEU A 109 33.41 -4.62 -11.93
CA LEU A 109 31.97 -4.89 -12.06
C LEU A 109 31.24 -5.08 -10.70
N PRO A 110 31.78 -5.82 -9.72
CA PRO A 110 31.08 -5.97 -8.42
C PRO A 110 30.83 -4.64 -7.70
N ALA A 111 31.78 -3.68 -7.77
CA ALA A 111 31.60 -2.34 -7.17
C ALA A 111 30.61 -1.49 -7.97
N ALA A 112 30.71 -1.51 -9.31
CA ALA A 112 29.81 -0.80 -10.20
C ALA A 112 28.35 -1.23 -10.02
N LEU A 113 28.10 -2.53 -9.80
CA LEU A 113 26.75 -3.05 -9.54
C LEU A 113 26.13 -2.46 -8.25
N VAL A 114 26.90 -2.41 -7.15
CA VAL A 114 26.39 -1.83 -5.90
C VAL A 114 26.21 -0.32 -6.01
N LEU A 115 27.11 0.37 -6.72
CA LEU A 115 26.99 1.80 -6.97
C LEU A 115 25.75 2.12 -7.80
N ALA A 116 25.56 1.44 -8.92
CA ALA A 116 24.39 1.62 -9.79
C ALA A 116 23.08 1.34 -9.05
N GLU A 117 23.05 0.26 -8.23
CA GLU A 117 21.90 -0.04 -7.39
C GLU A 117 21.58 1.12 -6.43
N ALA A 118 22.60 1.66 -5.73
CA ALA A 118 22.44 2.76 -4.79
C ALA A 118 21.96 4.06 -5.48
N VAL A 119 22.50 4.36 -6.65
CA VAL A 119 22.13 5.54 -7.46
C VAL A 119 20.71 5.42 -8.00
N SER A 120 20.33 4.23 -8.50
CA SER A 120 18.98 3.92 -9.00
C SER A 120 17.93 4.08 -7.89
N TRP A 121 18.22 3.59 -6.69
CA TRP A 121 17.30 3.73 -5.54
C TRP A 121 17.09 5.16 -5.06
N GLN A 122 17.98 6.08 -5.46
CA GLN A 122 17.83 7.51 -5.20
C GLN A 122 17.11 8.27 -6.34
N GLY A 123 16.52 7.54 -7.30
CA GLY A 123 15.81 8.13 -8.44
C GLY A 123 16.71 8.69 -9.55
N ARG A 124 18.02 8.39 -9.52
CA ARG A 124 19.00 8.81 -10.55
C ARG A 124 19.20 7.71 -11.58
N GLY A 125 18.11 7.30 -12.26
CA GLY A 125 18.08 6.15 -13.17
C GLY A 125 19.05 6.27 -14.35
N GLU A 126 19.13 7.45 -15.00
CA GLU A 126 20.03 7.68 -16.14
C GLU A 126 21.52 7.58 -15.73
N GLU A 127 21.86 8.08 -14.56
CA GLU A 127 23.23 7.96 -14.01
C GLU A 127 23.56 6.50 -13.69
N ALA A 128 22.61 5.75 -13.10
CA ALA A 128 22.76 4.33 -12.84
C ALA A 128 22.98 3.52 -14.14
N ASP A 129 22.22 3.81 -15.21
CA ASP A 129 22.42 3.16 -16.50
C ASP A 129 23.80 3.49 -17.10
N SER A 130 24.26 4.74 -16.97
CA SER A 130 25.61 5.16 -17.41
C SER A 130 26.71 4.39 -16.68
N ILE A 131 26.58 4.18 -15.37
CA ILE A 131 27.52 3.37 -14.58
C ILE A 131 27.55 1.92 -15.07
N LEU A 132 26.36 1.31 -15.33
CA LEU A 132 26.25 -0.06 -15.80
C LEU A 132 26.76 -0.26 -17.22
N LEU A 133 26.58 0.72 -18.09
CA LEU A 133 27.12 0.72 -19.46
C LEU A 133 28.65 0.86 -19.48
N GLY A 134 29.22 1.64 -18.56
CA GLY A 134 30.65 1.81 -18.43
C GLY A 134 31.40 0.66 -17.77
N ALA A 135 30.66 -0.32 -17.22
CA ALA A 135 31.26 -1.46 -16.56
C ALA A 135 31.70 -2.54 -17.57
N ASP A 136 32.91 -3.08 -17.40
CA ASP A 136 33.41 -4.19 -18.20
C ASP A 136 32.73 -5.50 -17.78
N VAL A 137 32.04 -6.14 -18.72
CA VAL A 137 31.29 -7.37 -18.53
C VAL A 137 31.83 -8.55 -19.37
N ASP A 138 32.87 -8.34 -20.18
CA ASP A 138 33.30 -9.34 -21.16
C ASP A 138 34.02 -10.53 -20.49
N ASP A 139 34.83 -10.26 -19.47
CA ASP A 139 35.55 -11.28 -18.69
C ASP A 139 34.81 -11.69 -17.39
N ALA A 140 33.55 -11.24 -17.21
CA ALA A 140 32.78 -11.52 -16.01
C ALA A 140 32.23 -12.96 -16.01
N ASP A 141 32.12 -13.56 -14.81
CA ASP A 141 31.43 -14.86 -14.69
C ASP A 141 29.92 -14.71 -14.99
N GLU A 142 29.29 -15.80 -15.36
CA GLU A 142 27.89 -15.85 -15.77
C GLU A 142 26.94 -15.29 -14.70
N ARG A 143 27.23 -15.47 -13.41
CA ARG A 143 26.40 -14.93 -12.30
C ARG A 143 26.47 -13.43 -12.25
N LEU A 144 27.64 -12.84 -12.48
CA LEU A 144 27.82 -11.39 -12.53
C LEU A 144 27.16 -10.80 -13.78
N ILE A 145 27.25 -11.48 -14.93
CA ILE A 145 26.55 -11.09 -16.16
C ILE A 145 25.04 -11.09 -15.94
N ALA A 146 24.49 -12.15 -15.35
CA ALA A 146 23.05 -12.23 -15.04
C ALA A 146 22.63 -11.12 -14.07
N ARG A 147 23.41 -10.86 -13.01
CA ARG A 147 23.14 -9.79 -12.04
C ARG A 147 23.20 -8.41 -12.69
N TRP A 148 24.19 -8.17 -13.55
CA TRP A 148 24.32 -6.92 -14.31
C TRP A 148 23.10 -6.71 -15.21
N GLY A 149 22.73 -7.73 -15.99
CA GLY A 149 21.57 -7.66 -16.88
C GLY A 149 20.26 -7.41 -16.14
N CYS A 150 20.03 -8.13 -15.03
CA CYS A 150 18.86 -7.91 -14.18
C CYS A 150 18.83 -6.50 -13.59
N LEU A 151 19.95 -6.02 -13.04
CA LEU A 151 20.00 -4.69 -12.44
C LEU A 151 19.76 -3.59 -13.48
N ARG A 152 20.38 -3.71 -14.67
CA ARG A 152 20.22 -2.76 -15.76
C ARG A 152 18.79 -2.76 -16.28
N ALA A 153 18.20 -3.93 -16.52
CA ALA A 153 16.82 -4.05 -16.97
C ALA A 153 15.84 -3.49 -15.93
N ALA A 154 16.05 -3.77 -14.64
CA ALA A 154 15.24 -3.20 -13.56
C ALA A 154 15.35 -1.67 -13.52
N ASN A 155 16.58 -1.12 -13.65
CA ASN A 155 16.79 0.32 -13.68
C ASN A 155 16.14 0.98 -14.92
N LEU A 156 16.29 0.39 -16.11
CA LEU A 156 15.63 0.89 -17.32
C LEU A 156 14.11 0.89 -17.15
N ALA A 157 13.53 -0.21 -16.64
CA ALA A 157 12.09 -0.31 -16.47
C ALA A 157 11.54 0.68 -15.45
N TRP A 158 12.12 0.75 -14.24
CA TRP A 158 11.55 1.51 -13.12
C TRP A 158 12.26 2.83 -12.82
N GLY A 159 13.55 2.93 -13.12
CA GLY A 159 14.35 4.15 -12.92
C GLY A 159 14.28 5.13 -14.09
N CYS A 160 14.20 4.60 -15.33
CA CYS A 160 14.16 5.40 -16.56
C CYS A 160 12.79 5.37 -17.28
N GLY A 161 11.87 4.48 -16.87
CA GLY A 161 10.59 4.30 -17.55
C GLY A 161 10.67 3.62 -18.93
N ASP A 162 11.84 3.09 -19.32
CA ASP A 162 12.11 2.41 -20.61
C ASP A 162 11.95 0.88 -20.46
N ALA A 163 10.69 0.44 -20.47
CA ALA A 163 10.41 -0.98 -20.38
C ALA A 163 10.76 -1.78 -21.65
N GLU A 164 10.84 -1.12 -22.81
CA GLU A 164 11.30 -1.76 -24.05
C GLU A 164 12.80 -1.97 -24.04
N GLY A 165 13.57 -0.97 -23.57
CA GLY A 165 14.99 -1.10 -23.32
C GLY A 165 15.32 -2.22 -22.35
N ALA A 166 14.54 -2.31 -21.26
CA ALA A 166 14.66 -3.42 -20.29
C ALA A 166 14.48 -4.79 -20.96
N ALA A 167 13.45 -4.96 -21.77
CA ALA A 167 13.18 -6.22 -22.48
C ALA A 167 14.31 -6.57 -23.46
N ARG A 168 14.88 -5.59 -24.18
CA ARG A 168 16.05 -5.80 -25.05
C ARG A 168 17.25 -6.29 -24.26
N VAL A 169 17.57 -5.64 -23.15
CA VAL A 169 18.70 -6.04 -22.28
C VAL A 169 18.51 -7.46 -21.78
N LEU A 170 17.31 -7.84 -21.30
CA LEU A 170 17.04 -9.20 -20.84
C LEU A 170 17.21 -10.23 -21.97
N ALA A 171 16.74 -9.93 -23.18
CA ALA A 171 16.88 -10.82 -24.33
C ALA A 171 18.36 -11.01 -24.75
N GLU A 172 19.15 -9.93 -24.76
CA GLU A 172 20.58 -9.97 -25.09
C GLU A 172 21.36 -10.75 -24.03
N VAL A 173 21.13 -10.46 -22.76
CA VAL A 173 21.81 -11.16 -21.67
C VAL A 173 21.46 -12.63 -21.65
N LYS A 174 20.21 -13.00 -21.89
CA LYS A 174 19.74 -14.40 -21.92
C LYS A 174 20.54 -15.25 -22.91
N GLN A 175 20.99 -14.67 -24.06
CA GLN A 175 21.81 -15.37 -25.05
C GLN A 175 23.24 -15.69 -24.57
N ARG A 176 23.71 -15.01 -23.51
CA ARG A 176 25.05 -15.20 -22.92
C ARG A 176 25.05 -16.18 -21.73
N LEU A 177 23.87 -16.68 -21.33
CA LEU A 177 23.69 -17.52 -20.16
C LEU A 177 23.42 -18.97 -20.55
N ALA A 178 23.97 -19.89 -19.78
CA ALA A 178 23.83 -21.34 -19.98
C ALA A 178 23.27 -22.04 -18.72
N THR A 179 23.53 -21.50 -17.52
CA THR A 179 23.08 -22.13 -16.28
C THR A 179 21.60 -21.84 -16.02
N GLU A 180 20.88 -22.87 -15.61
CA GLU A 180 19.45 -22.79 -15.31
C GLU A 180 19.13 -21.69 -14.28
N GLY A 181 19.92 -21.58 -13.20
CA GLY A 181 19.70 -20.56 -12.17
C GLY A 181 19.85 -19.13 -12.67
N SER A 182 20.78 -18.86 -13.60
CA SER A 182 20.93 -17.55 -14.25
C SER A 182 19.76 -17.24 -15.18
N LEU A 183 19.30 -18.24 -15.94
CA LEU A 183 18.13 -18.11 -16.81
C LEU A 183 16.84 -17.85 -16.00
N GLN A 184 16.66 -18.55 -14.89
CA GLN A 184 15.52 -18.34 -13.97
C GLN A 184 15.45 -16.90 -13.43
N LEU A 185 16.59 -16.25 -13.14
CA LEU A 185 16.63 -14.84 -12.73
C LEU A 185 16.12 -13.90 -13.83
N ILE A 186 16.57 -14.11 -15.07
CA ILE A 186 16.13 -13.32 -16.22
C ILE A 186 14.62 -13.50 -16.44
N ASP A 187 14.15 -14.75 -16.47
CA ASP A 187 12.75 -15.07 -16.71
C ASP A 187 11.84 -14.50 -15.60
N ALA A 188 12.27 -14.56 -14.34
CA ALA A 188 11.51 -14.00 -13.22
C ALA A 188 11.42 -12.47 -13.28
N LEU A 189 12.50 -11.80 -13.67
CA LEU A 189 12.47 -10.36 -13.83
C LEU A 189 11.62 -9.93 -15.04
N ASP A 190 11.71 -10.66 -16.15
CA ASP A 190 10.89 -10.43 -17.34
C ASP A 190 9.39 -10.59 -17.03
N VAL A 191 9.00 -11.62 -16.29
CA VAL A 191 7.63 -11.81 -15.78
C VAL A 191 7.22 -10.66 -14.85
N SER A 192 8.13 -10.20 -13.99
CA SER A 192 7.86 -9.09 -13.07
C SER A 192 7.65 -7.76 -13.82
N ILE A 193 8.51 -7.44 -14.76
CA ILE A 193 8.35 -6.24 -15.62
C ILE A 193 7.07 -6.34 -16.45
N GLY A 194 6.76 -7.52 -17.01
CA GLY A 194 5.52 -7.79 -17.74
C GLY A 194 4.28 -7.52 -16.88
N PHE A 195 4.27 -7.97 -15.62
CA PHE A 195 3.19 -7.69 -14.67
C PHE A 195 2.97 -6.18 -14.48
N PHE A 196 4.02 -5.42 -14.20
CA PHE A 196 3.90 -3.97 -14.02
C PHE A 196 3.44 -3.24 -15.29
N ARG A 197 3.76 -3.75 -16.46
CA ARG A 197 3.24 -3.26 -17.74
C ARG A 197 1.78 -3.66 -18.02
N GLY A 198 1.18 -4.51 -17.17
CA GLY A 198 -0.20 -4.97 -17.30
C GLY A 198 -0.37 -6.28 -18.08
N ASP A 199 0.69 -7.03 -18.36
CA ASP A 199 0.62 -8.36 -19.00
C ASP A 199 0.24 -9.44 -17.97
N ILE A 200 -1.00 -9.37 -17.52
CA ILE A 200 -1.56 -10.24 -16.49
C ILE A 200 -1.61 -11.69 -16.96
N ALA A 201 -2.02 -11.92 -18.21
CA ALA A 201 -2.18 -13.27 -18.75
C ALA A 201 -0.85 -14.03 -18.75
N ARG A 202 0.21 -13.41 -19.27
CA ARG A 202 1.57 -13.99 -19.30
C ARG A 202 2.11 -14.22 -17.90
N THR A 203 1.87 -13.29 -16.96
CA THR A 203 2.30 -13.44 -15.57
C THR A 203 1.66 -14.66 -14.91
N ILE A 204 0.37 -14.92 -15.17
CA ILE A 204 -0.35 -16.09 -14.64
C ILE A 204 0.13 -17.39 -15.28
N GLU A 205 0.51 -17.36 -16.54
CA GLU A 205 0.99 -18.53 -17.28
C GLU A 205 2.38 -18.98 -16.81
N PHE A 206 3.32 -18.04 -16.68
CA PHE A 206 4.74 -18.35 -16.43
C PHE A 206 5.14 -18.20 -14.96
N GLY A 207 4.56 -17.24 -14.23
CA GLY A 207 4.95 -16.91 -12.86
C GLY A 207 4.88 -18.07 -11.87
N PRO A 208 3.83 -18.92 -11.86
CA PRO A 208 3.74 -20.05 -10.92
C PRO A 208 4.88 -21.07 -11.04
N ARG A 209 5.42 -21.30 -12.26
CA ARG A 209 6.54 -22.20 -12.51
C ARG A 209 7.83 -21.70 -11.85
N LEU A 210 8.00 -20.40 -11.74
CA LEU A 210 9.13 -19.74 -11.09
C LEU A 210 8.99 -19.69 -9.55
N CYS A 211 7.94 -20.28 -9.00
CA CYS A 211 7.70 -20.41 -7.57
C CYS A 211 7.83 -21.86 -7.07
N GLU A 212 8.33 -22.78 -7.91
CA GLU A 212 8.58 -24.18 -7.55
C GLU A 212 9.89 -24.32 -6.75
N PRO A 213 10.09 -25.44 -5.99
CA PRO A 213 11.19 -25.59 -5.03
C PRO A 213 12.62 -25.59 -5.60
N ASP A 214 12.79 -25.91 -6.87
CA ASP A 214 14.07 -26.00 -7.60
C ASP A 214 14.52 -24.65 -8.22
N VAL A 215 13.71 -23.62 -8.09
CA VAL A 215 14.01 -22.28 -8.59
C VAL A 215 14.90 -21.52 -7.60
N VAL A 216 15.88 -20.76 -8.14
CA VAL A 216 16.77 -19.94 -7.30
C VAL A 216 15.97 -18.92 -6.47
N PRO A 217 16.32 -18.72 -5.17
CA PRO A 217 15.47 -17.98 -4.24
C PRO A 217 15.07 -16.57 -4.69
N MET A 218 16.00 -15.83 -5.30
CA MET A 218 15.71 -14.46 -5.75
C MET A 218 14.69 -14.43 -6.91
N ALA A 219 14.79 -15.37 -7.84
CA ALA A 219 13.82 -15.50 -8.92
C ALA A 219 12.43 -15.84 -8.38
N THR A 220 12.35 -16.76 -7.40
CA THR A 220 11.08 -17.07 -6.71
C THR A 220 10.47 -15.83 -6.04
N VAL A 221 11.28 -14.98 -5.38
CA VAL A 221 10.78 -13.76 -4.75
C VAL A 221 10.17 -12.80 -5.77
N TRP A 222 10.87 -12.52 -6.87
CA TRP A 222 10.37 -11.62 -7.92
C TRP A 222 9.12 -12.18 -8.60
N ALA A 223 9.14 -13.45 -8.96
CA ALA A 223 7.98 -14.10 -9.56
C ALA A 223 6.78 -14.12 -8.60
N ALA A 224 6.99 -14.36 -7.30
CA ALA A 224 5.91 -14.39 -6.31
C ALA A 224 5.23 -13.02 -6.15
N VAL A 225 5.99 -11.91 -6.13
CA VAL A 225 5.43 -10.54 -6.10
C VAL A 225 4.48 -10.32 -7.27
N ALA A 226 4.94 -10.58 -8.49
CA ALA A 226 4.16 -10.38 -9.70
C ALA A 226 2.96 -11.33 -9.78
N THR A 227 3.17 -12.63 -9.49
CA THR A 227 2.14 -13.66 -9.59
C THR A 227 1.03 -13.47 -8.55
N CYS A 228 1.37 -13.14 -7.30
CA CYS A 228 0.36 -12.82 -6.29
C CYS A 228 -0.49 -11.62 -6.69
N GLY A 229 0.12 -10.56 -7.22
CA GLY A 229 -0.59 -9.39 -7.75
C GLY A 229 -1.53 -9.75 -8.90
N ALA A 230 -1.03 -10.51 -9.88
CA ALA A 230 -1.81 -10.95 -11.05
C ALA A 230 -2.98 -11.87 -10.64
N LEU A 231 -2.75 -12.86 -9.77
CA LEU A 231 -3.80 -13.75 -9.27
C LEU A 231 -4.88 -12.98 -8.50
N THR A 232 -4.48 -12.01 -7.69
CA THR A 232 -5.40 -11.10 -6.98
C THR A 232 -6.23 -10.30 -7.98
N ALA A 233 -5.60 -9.71 -8.99
CA ALA A 233 -6.28 -8.88 -9.99
C ALA A 233 -7.34 -9.65 -10.80
N VAL A 234 -7.12 -10.94 -11.08
CA VAL A 234 -8.09 -11.78 -11.79
C VAL A 234 -9.09 -12.50 -10.86
N GLY A 235 -8.91 -12.43 -9.53
CA GLY A 235 -9.82 -13.05 -8.55
C GLY A 235 -9.52 -14.51 -8.21
N ARG A 236 -8.33 -15.03 -8.54
CA ARG A 236 -7.90 -16.39 -8.16
C ARG A 236 -7.33 -16.43 -6.74
N PHE A 237 -8.12 -15.97 -5.77
CA PHE A 237 -7.69 -15.72 -4.38
C PHE A 237 -7.16 -16.97 -3.66
N SER A 238 -7.73 -18.14 -3.93
CA SER A 238 -7.32 -19.40 -3.29
C SER A 238 -5.88 -19.82 -3.63
N GLU A 239 -5.32 -19.32 -4.73
CA GLU A 239 -3.97 -19.67 -5.17
C GLU A 239 -2.90 -18.73 -4.62
N VAL A 240 -3.28 -17.51 -4.21
CA VAL A 240 -2.35 -16.48 -3.70
C VAL A 240 -1.54 -17.00 -2.52
N GLY A 241 -2.17 -17.67 -1.55
CA GLY A 241 -1.49 -18.16 -0.35
C GLY A 241 -0.36 -19.17 -0.64
N ARG A 242 -0.52 -20.04 -1.65
CA ARG A 242 0.52 -20.99 -2.04
C ARG A 242 1.74 -20.28 -2.63
N ILE A 243 1.51 -19.36 -3.55
CA ILE A 243 2.59 -18.58 -4.20
C ILE A 243 3.27 -17.67 -3.17
N ALA A 244 2.50 -16.97 -2.33
CA ALA A 244 3.04 -16.14 -1.26
C ALA A 244 3.93 -16.93 -0.30
N ALA A 245 3.50 -18.13 0.12
CA ALA A 245 4.29 -18.99 0.99
C ALA A 245 5.62 -19.43 0.33
N ALA A 246 5.66 -19.70 -0.98
CA ALA A 246 6.88 -19.98 -1.70
C ALA A 246 7.82 -18.77 -1.71
N GLY A 247 7.31 -17.59 -2.07
CA GLY A 247 8.07 -16.34 -2.05
C GLY A 247 8.64 -16.01 -0.67
N VAL A 248 7.81 -16.10 0.39
CA VAL A 248 8.27 -15.84 1.76
C VAL A 248 9.36 -16.81 2.21
N ARG A 249 9.24 -18.10 1.91
CA ARG A 249 10.31 -19.08 2.21
C ARG A 249 11.60 -18.72 1.49
N ALA A 250 11.52 -18.31 0.22
CA ALA A 250 12.69 -17.92 -0.57
C ALA A 250 13.40 -16.68 0.03
N THR A 251 12.69 -15.75 0.64
CA THR A 251 13.30 -14.55 1.29
C THR A 251 14.24 -14.90 2.45
N ALA A 252 14.10 -16.06 3.07
CA ALA A 252 15.00 -16.53 4.12
C ALA A 252 16.37 -17.01 3.56
N GLN A 253 16.45 -17.24 2.26
CA GLN A 253 17.63 -17.81 1.57
C GLN A 253 18.36 -16.78 0.70
N CYS A 254 17.84 -15.57 0.56
CA CYS A 254 18.41 -14.50 -0.26
C CYS A 254 18.24 -13.12 0.39
N ARG A 255 18.93 -12.10 -0.16
CA ARG A 255 18.80 -10.71 0.30
C ARG A 255 17.64 -10.01 -0.43
N ALA A 256 16.41 -10.41 -0.13
CA ALA A 256 15.21 -9.89 -0.78
C ALA A 256 14.78 -8.50 -0.28
N GLY A 257 15.40 -7.98 0.76
CA GLY A 257 15.04 -6.66 1.32
C GLY A 257 13.56 -6.57 1.71
N ALA A 258 12.91 -5.49 1.29
CA ALA A 258 11.51 -5.23 1.56
C ALA A 258 10.53 -5.94 0.60
N GLN A 259 11.00 -6.67 -0.41
CA GLN A 259 10.12 -7.29 -1.43
C GLN A 259 9.11 -8.30 -0.84
N ARG A 260 9.47 -8.96 0.29
CA ARG A 260 8.53 -9.85 1.01
C ARG A 260 7.25 -9.13 1.45
N PHE A 261 7.32 -7.84 1.73
CA PHE A 261 6.16 -7.05 2.14
C PHE A 261 5.23 -6.72 0.97
N ALA A 262 5.75 -6.68 -0.25
CA ALA A 262 4.92 -6.58 -1.45
C ALA A 262 4.07 -7.84 -1.66
N ILE A 263 4.62 -9.03 -1.36
CA ILE A 263 3.85 -10.28 -1.33
C ILE A 263 2.73 -10.17 -0.29
N GLY A 264 3.03 -9.67 0.91
CA GLY A 264 2.05 -9.46 1.99
C GLY A 264 0.92 -8.49 1.61
N LEU A 265 1.24 -7.43 0.89
CA LEU A 265 0.23 -6.50 0.39
C LEU A 265 -0.76 -7.20 -0.57
N ALA A 266 -0.25 -8.01 -1.50
CA ALA A 266 -1.11 -8.79 -2.39
C ALA A 266 -1.97 -9.82 -1.64
N GLU A 267 -1.42 -10.49 -0.60
CA GLU A 267 -2.18 -11.40 0.26
C GLU A 267 -3.33 -10.67 1.00
N VAL A 268 -3.07 -9.48 1.57
CA VAL A 268 -4.11 -8.68 2.25
C VAL A 268 -5.17 -8.22 1.26
N MET A 269 -4.78 -7.74 0.08
CA MET A 269 -5.72 -7.35 -0.96
C MET A 269 -6.59 -8.53 -1.43
N ALA A 270 -6.03 -9.72 -1.57
CA ALA A 270 -6.78 -10.92 -1.93
C ALA A 270 -7.78 -11.32 -0.84
N ALA A 271 -7.36 -11.32 0.42
CA ALA A 271 -8.21 -11.68 1.55
C ALA A 271 -9.37 -10.68 1.74
N THR A 272 -9.09 -9.37 1.65
CA THR A 272 -10.14 -8.33 1.73
C THR A 272 -11.12 -8.42 0.56
N ALA A 273 -10.63 -8.68 -0.67
CA ALA A 273 -11.48 -8.86 -1.85
C ALA A 273 -12.35 -10.12 -1.77
N ALA A 274 -11.86 -11.18 -1.15
CA ALA A 274 -12.64 -12.36 -0.85
C ALA A 274 -13.72 -12.12 0.24
N GLY A 275 -13.60 -11.05 1.03
CA GLY A 275 -14.45 -10.77 2.19
C GLY A 275 -13.98 -11.45 3.48
N ASP A 276 -12.76 -12.02 3.52
CA ASP A 276 -12.17 -12.64 4.71
C ASP A 276 -11.29 -11.65 5.47
N TYR A 277 -11.92 -10.68 6.13
CA TYR A 277 -11.21 -9.69 6.94
C TYR A 277 -10.43 -10.30 8.12
N PRO A 278 -10.91 -11.34 8.81
CA PRO A 278 -10.10 -12.03 9.82
C PRO A 278 -8.80 -12.62 9.26
N ALA A 279 -8.81 -13.18 8.04
CA ALA A 279 -7.59 -13.63 7.38
C ALA A 279 -6.66 -12.45 7.06
N ALA A 280 -7.20 -11.35 6.52
CA ALA A 280 -6.42 -10.15 6.23
C ALA A 280 -5.72 -9.59 7.48
N GLU A 281 -6.40 -9.56 8.64
CA GLU A 281 -5.79 -9.16 9.92
C GLU A 281 -4.67 -10.11 10.36
N ARG A 282 -4.87 -11.43 10.24
CA ARG A 282 -3.81 -12.41 10.57
C ARG A 282 -2.59 -12.22 9.69
N ILE A 283 -2.80 -11.98 8.39
CA ILE A 283 -1.73 -11.71 7.43
C ILE A 283 -0.99 -10.42 7.83
N HIS A 284 -1.71 -9.32 8.04
CA HIS A 284 -1.12 -8.06 8.47
C HIS A 284 -0.28 -8.21 9.75
N LYS A 285 -0.82 -8.83 10.81
CA LYS A 285 -0.09 -9.08 12.08
C LYS A 285 1.19 -9.88 11.87
N ARG A 286 1.16 -10.87 10.98
CA ARG A 286 2.35 -11.67 10.62
C ARG A 286 3.46 -10.82 10.02
N TYR A 287 3.13 -9.93 9.08
CA TYR A 287 4.12 -9.05 8.46
C TYR A 287 4.56 -7.91 9.38
N ALA A 288 3.67 -7.37 10.21
CA ALA A 288 4.02 -6.35 11.20
C ALA A 288 5.10 -6.83 12.18
N ALA A 289 5.02 -8.08 12.63
CA ALA A 289 6.03 -8.68 13.50
C ALA A 289 7.42 -8.77 12.84
N LEU A 290 7.49 -8.82 11.49
CA LEU A 290 8.73 -8.92 10.73
C LEU A 290 9.32 -7.55 10.35
N ALA A 291 8.55 -6.48 10.48
CA ALA A 291 8.90 -5.13 10.01
C ALA A 291 9.60 -4.27 11.06
N THR A 292 9.50 -4.63 12.34
CA THR A 292 9.94 -3.79 13.47
C THR A 292 11.37 -3.28 13.32
N GLY A 293 11.54 -1.96 13.33
CA GLY A 293 12.85 -1.30 13.20
C GLY A 293 13.39 -1.21 11.76
N LEU A 294 12.54 -1.48 10.76
CA LEU A 294 12.86 -1.38 9.33
C LEU A 294 11.88 -0.40 8.67
N PRO A 295 12.20 0.90 8.54
CA PRO A 295 11.26 1.94 8.10
C PRO A 295 10.53 1.61 6.78
N ALA A 296 11.26 1.10 5.80
CA ALA A 296 10.71 0.70 4.51
C ALA A 296 9.72 -0.47 4.61
N ALA A 297 9.96 -1.41 5.54
CA ALA A 297 9.06 -2.52 5.81
C ALA A 297 7.81 -2.04 6.57
N GLU A 298 7.99 -1.15 7.54
CA GLU A 298 6.90 -0.53 8.30
C GLU A 298 5.95 0.24 7.38
N ALA A 299 6.48 0.97 6.39
CA ALA A 299 5.68 1.65 5.38
C ALA A 299 4.77 0.69 4.57
N MET A 300 5.29 -0.48 4.18
CA MET A 300 4.50 -1.49 3.47
C MET A 300 3.47 -2.16 4.38
N VAL A 301 3.76 -2.31 5.67
CA VAL A 301 2.80 -2.82 6.66
C VAL A 301 1.69 -1.80 6.91
N ASP A 302 2.01 -0.51 6.96
CA ASP A 302 1.00 0.56 6.98
C ASP A 302 0.14 0.54 5.71
N ALA A 303 0.71 0.27 4.53
CA ALA A 303 -0.08 0.09 3.30
C ALA A 303 -1.08 -1.08 3.42
N MET A 304 -0.66 -2.21 3.98
CA MET A 304 -1.56 -3.36 4.22
C MET A 304 -2.69 -3.00 5.19
N LEU A 305 -2.38 -2.27 6.26
CA LEU A 305 -3.37 -1.80 7.22
C LEU A 305 -4.34 -0.81 6.59
N GLY A 306 -3.83 0.13 5.79
CA GLY A 306 -4.65 1.10 5.07
C GLY A 306 -5.64 0.45 4.10
N VAL A 307 -5.24 -0.62 3.39
CA VAL A 307 -6.16 -1.43 2.54
C VAL A 307 -7.28 -2.03 3.39
N LEU A 308 -6.95 -2.63 4.53
CA LEU A 308 -7.93 -3.26 5.42
C LEU A 308 -8.91 -2.22 5.99
N GLN A 309 -8.39 -1.08 6.47
CA GLN A 309 -9.19 0.01 7.01
C GLN A 309 -10.11 0.63 5.94
N LEU A 310 -9.58 0.87 4.74
CA LEU A 310 -10.38 1.41 3.62
C LEU A 310 -11.54 0.48 3.25
N THR A 311 -11.31 -0.83 3.18
CA THR A 311 -12.35 -1.81 2.81
C THR A 311 -13.39 -1.99 3.91
N ARG A 312 -13.02 -1.82 5.18
CA ARG A 312 -13.94 -1.83 6.32
C ARG A 312 -14.74 -0.53 6.46
N GLY A 313 -14.30 0.54 5.82
CA GLY A 313 -14.90 1.87 5.98
C GLY A 313 -14.38 2.63 7.20
N GLU A 314 -13.22 2.26 7.76
CA GLU A 314 -12.49 3.01 8.79
C GLU A 314 -11.71 4.13 8.09
N LEU A 315 -12.45 5.07 7.44
CA LEU A 315 -11.86 5.99 6.46
C LEU A 315 -10.90 7.01 7.07
N GLN A 316 -11.15 7.47 8.28
CA GLN A 316 -10.26 8.43 8.95
C GLN A 316 -8.92 7.79 9.27
N GLU A 317 -8.95 6.58 9.80
CA GLU A 317 -7.76 5.78 10.10
C GLU A 317 -7.01 5.38 8.83
N ALA A 318 -7.76 4.98 7.78
CA ALA A 318 -7.19 4.64 6.48
C ALA A 318 -6.39 5.81 5.88
N CYS A 319 -6.96 7.03 5.86
CA CYS A 319 -6.29 8.23 5.36
C CYS A 319 -5.00 8.51 6.15
N ALA A 320 -5.05 8.49 7.48
CA ALA A 320 -3.88 8.73 8.32
C ALA A 320 -2.79 7.64 8.14
N THR A 321 -3.20 6.38 8.00
CA THR A 321 -2.28 5.25 7.81
C THR A 321 -1.63 5.28 6.43
N LEU A 322 -2.41 5.53 5.37
CA LEU A 322 -1.89 5.64 4.00
C LEU A 322 -0.98 6.87 3.83
N ASP A 323 -1.28 8.00 4.49
CA ASP A 323 -0.42 9.18 4.47
C ASP A 323 0.96 8.91 5.13
N ARG A 324 0.99 8.20 6.26
CA ARG A 324 2.26 7.74 6.87
C ARG A 324 3.02 6.81 5.93
N SER A 325 2.33 5.84 5.33
CA SER A 325 2.93 4.89 4.39
C SER A 325 3.58 5.61 3.21
N ILE A 326 2.85 6.49 2.51
CA ILE A 326 3.36 7.19 1.33
C ILE A 326 4.51 8.13 1.67
N SER A 327 4.44 8.81 2.83
CA SER A 327 5.50 9.70 3.30
C SER A 327 6.82 8.98 3.54
N GLN A 328 6.78 7.74 4.03
CA GLN A 328 7.96 6.90 4.23
C GLN A 328 8.44 6.27 2.91
N LEU A 329 7.52 5.81 2.05
CA LEU A 329 7.86 5.24 0.74
C LEU A 329 8.54 6.26 -0.17
N SER A 330 8.22 7.54 -0.05
CA SER A 330 8.82 8.63 -0.85
C SER A 330 10.29 8.88 -0.53
N GLN A 331 10.84 8.28 0.54
CA GLN A 331 12.23 8.47 0.97
C GLN A 331 13.21 7.42 0.40
N GLY A 332 12.89 6.75 -0.69
CA GLY A 332 13.80 5.82 -1.36
C GLY A 332 13.26 4.42 -1.62
N PHE A 333 11.98 4.30 -1.88
CA PHE A 333 11.33 3.04 -2.27
C PHE A 333 11.02 3.00 -3.76
N PRO A 334 11.00 1.80 -4.39
CA PRO A 334 10.63 1.69 -5.80
C PRO A 334 9.27 2.33 -6.09
N LEU A 335 9.23 3.16 -7.11
CA LEU A 335 8.08 3.91 -7.61
C LEU A 335 6.74 3.15 -7.65
N PRO A 336 6.68 1.85 -8.05
CA PRO A 336 5.41 1.14 -8.19
C PRO A 336 4.54 1.12 -6.93
N TRP A 337 5.14 1.01 -5.75
CA TRP A 337 4.38 0.93 -4.48
C TRP A 337 3.83 2.28 -4.05
N GLN A 338 4.54 3.37 -4.37
CA GLN A 338 4.05 4.74 -4.13
C GLN A 338 2.77 5.01 -4.93
N LEU A 339 2.68 4.49 -6.16
CA LEU A 339 1.51 4.67 -7.02
C LEU A 339 0.25 4.02 -6.44
N VAL A 340 0.33 2.74 -6.07
CA VAL A 340 -0.85 2.03 -5.55
C VAL A 340 -1.29 2.60 -4.21
N VAL A 341 -0.35 2.91 -3.30
CA VAL A 341 -0.68 3.48 -1.99
C VAL A 341 -1.27 4.89 -2.13
N GLY A 342 -0.69 5.73 -2.99
CA GLY A 342 -1.20 7.07 -3.26
C GLY A 342 -2.58 7.06 -3.93
N ALA A 343 -2.83 6.12 -4.85
CA ALA A 343 -4.14 5.95 -5.45
C ALA A 343 -5.20 5.51 -4.42
N LEU A 344 -4.84 4.61 -3.49
CA LEU A 344 -5.72 4.20 -2.39
C LEU A 344 -5.97 5.35 -1.40
N GLN A 345 -4.96 6.19 -1.12
CA GLN A 345 -5.11 7.40 -0.31
C GLN A 345 -6.11 8.37 -0.96
N ALA A 346 -5.97 8.64 -2.26
CA ALA A 346 -6.90 9.51 -2.98
C ALA A 346 -8.34 8.96 -2.96
N GLN A 347 -8.52 7.64 -3.09
CA GLN A 347 -9.84 6.99 -2.97
C GLN A 347 -10.41 7.14 -1.56
N ALA A 348 -9.60 6.99 -0.51
CA ALA A 348 -10.03 7.12 0.89
C ALA A 348 -10.47 8.56 1.21
N GLU A 349 -9.66 9.56 0.81
CA GLU A 349 -10.00 10.97 0.98
C GLU A 349 -11.26 11.36 0.19
N GLY A 350 -11.39 10.85 -1.04
CA GLY A 350 -12.59 11.03 -1.85
C GLY A 350 -13.84 10.43 -1.21
N ALA A 351 -13.74 9.24 -0.61
CA ALA A 351 -14.85 8.61 0.11
C ALA A 351 -15.25 9.34 1.40
N ARG A 352 -14.33 10.11 1.99
CA ARG A 352 -14.62 11.05 3.10
C ARG A 352 -15.25 12.37 2.65
N GLY A 353 -15.27 12.63 1.34
CA GLY A 353 -15.74 13.89 0.78
C GLY A 353 -14.71 15.03 0.87
N ASP A 354 -13.43 14.75 1.14
CA ASP A 354 -12.36 15.75 1.13
C ASP A 354 -11.73 15.85 -0.27
N SER A 355 -12.34 16.64 -1.14
CA SER A 355 -11.87 16.83 -2.52
C SER A 355 -10.47 17.46 -2.59
N THR A 356 -10.11 18.31 -1.62
CA THR A 356 -8.81 18.97 -1.57
C THR A 356 -7.71 17.97 -1.26
N ALA A 357 -7.87 17.15 -0.22
CA ALA A 357 -6.91 16.11 0.12
C ALA A 357 -6.82 15.04 -0.97
N ALA A 358 -7.96 14.62 -1.54
CA ALA A 358 -8.00 13.68 -2.67
C ALA A 358 -7.24 14.20 -3.88
N ALA A 359 -7.41 15.48 -4.26
CA ALA A 359 -6.68 16.11 -5.36
C ALA A 359 -5.17 16.22 -5.10
N VAL A 360 -4.74 16.46 -3.85
CA VAL A 360 -3.31 16.47 -3.49
C VAL A 360 -2.70 15.08 -3.64
N ALA A 361 -3.35 14.05 -3.12
CA ALA A 361 -2.89 12.67 -3.24
C ALA A 361 -2.86 12.23 -4.72
N LEU A 362 -3.89 12.55 -5.49
CA LEU A 362 -4.03 12.22 -6.91
C LEU A 362 -2.89 12.82 -7.75
N ARG A 363 -2.56 14.11 -7.59
CA ARG A 363 -1.46 14.75 -8.34
C ARG A 363 -0.13 14.03 -8.16
N ARG A 364 0.20 13.60 -6.93
CA ARG A 364 1.44 12.85 -6.66
C ARG A 364 1.50 11.55 -7.46
N VAL A 365 0.37 10.86 -7.59
CA VAL A 365 0.28 9.61 -8.37
C VAL A 365 0.38 9.88 -9.86
N GLU A 366 -0.25 10.94 -10.36
CA GLU A 366 -0.24 11.32 -11.77
C GLU A 366 1.15 11.73 -12.25
N GLU A 367 1.90 12.49 -11.43
CA GLU A 367 3.28 12.89 -11.72
C GLU A 367 4.24 11.69 -11.79
N ALA A 368 3.95 10.64 -11.01
CA ALA A 368 4.76 9.44 -10.93
C ALA A 368 4.36 8.35 -11.93
N TYR A 369 3.19 8.45 -12.57
CA TYR A 369 2.66 7.42 -13.47
C TYR A 369 3.37 7.43 -14.84
N GLY A 370 3.63 6.23 -15.36
CA GLY A 370 4.11 6.00 -16.72
C GLY A 370 3.70 4.63 -17.27
N PRO A 371 3.88 4.38 -18.59
CA PRO A 371 3.50 3.11 -19.22
C PRO A 371 4.16 1.87 -18.63
N HIS A 372 5.31 2.03 -18.00
CA HIS A 372 6.06 0.95 -17.33
C HIS A 372 5.36 0.40 -16.08
N VAL A 373 4.35 1.09 -15.58
CA VAL A 373 3.53 0.71 -14.42
C VAL A 373 2.03 0.73 -14.75
N ALA A 374 1.70 0.39 -16.00
CA ALA A 374 0.34 0.43 -16.54
C ALA A 374 -0.66 -0.47 -15.76
N VAL A 375 -0.18 -1.48 -15.03
CA VAL A 375 -1.02 -2.31 -14.15
C VAL A 375 -1.80 -1.47 -13.13
N PHE A 376 -1.31 -0.29 -12.75
CA PHE A 376 -1.97 0.61 -11.79
C PHE A 376 -2.85 1.68 -12.44
N LEU A 377 -2.93 1.73 -13.78
CA LEU A 377 -3.78 2.71 -14.46
C LEU A 377 -5.25 2.64 -14.02
N PRO A 378 -5.90 1.47 -13.88
CA PRO A 378 -7.28 1.42 -13.43
C PRO A 378 -7.46 1.94 -12.00
N GLU A 379 -6.49 1.74 -11.11
CA GLU A 379 -6.51 2.29 -9.74
C GLU A 379 -6.38 3.82 -9.73
N LEU A 380 -5.54 4.37 -10.60
CA LEU A 380 -5.40 5.82 -10.80
C LEU A 380 -6.70 6.42 -11.36
N GLU A 381 -7.30 5.78 -12.36
CA GLU A 381 -8.59 6.20 -12.94
C GLU A 381 -9.71 6.15 -11.89
N LEU A 382 -9.70 5.14 -11.01
CA LEU A 382 -10.65 5.04 -9.90
C LEU A 382 -10.41 6.13 -8.83
N ALA A 383 -9.17 6.50 -8.57
CA ALA A 383 -8.83 7.62 -7.70
C ALA A 383 -9.37 8.95 -8.25
N ARG A 384 -9.26 9.19 -9.55
CA ARG A 384 -9.89 10.34 -10.24
C ARG A 384 -11.41 10.35 -10.09
N ALA A 385 -12.05 9.17 -10.15
CA ALA A 385 -13.49 9.06 -9.97
C ALA A 385 -13.90 9.50 -8.56
N TRP A 386 -13.17 9.09 -7.53
CA TRP A 386 -13.44 9.47 -6.15
C TRP A 386 -13.17 10.96 -5.87
N GLU A 387 -12.11 11.52 -6.45
CA GLU A 387 -11.84 12.96 -6.35
C GLU A 387 -13.01 13.78 -6.93
N ARG A 388 -13.49 13.42 -8.15
CA ARG A 388 -14.66 14.08 -8.77
C ARG A 388 -15.93 13.93 -7.93
N ALA A 389 -16.16 12.74 -7.36
CA ALA A 389 -17.30 12.50 -6.48
C ALA A 389 -17.26 13.43 -5.25
N ALA A 390 -16.09 13.58 -4.62
CA ALA A 390 -15.89 14.49 -3.49
C ALA A 390 -16.04 15.98 -3.88
N ALA A 391 -15.71 16.34 -5.12
CA ALA A 391 -15.91 17.68 -5.67
C ALA A 391 -17.37 17.96 -6.08
N GLY A 392 -18.30 16.99 -5.94
CA GLY A 392 -19.70 17.12 -6.30
C GLY A 392 -20.01 16.85 -7.78
N ASP A 393 -19.01 16.49 -8.61
CA ASP A 393 -19.19 16.10 -10.01
C ASP A 393 -19.56 14.61 -10.12
N THR A 394 -20.78 14.27 -9.72
CA THR A 394 -21.27 12.88 -9.72
C THR A 394 -21.28 12.25 -11.13
N ALA A 395 -21.66 13.01 -12.17
CA ALA A 395 -21.69 12.52 -13.54
C ALA A 395 -20.27 12.25 -14.08
N GLY A 396 -19.34 13.14 -13.81
CA GLY A 396 -17.92 12.94 -14.13
C GLY A 396 -17.31 11.76 -13.36
N ALA A 397 -17.70 11.58 -12.10
CA ALA A 397 -17.26 10.44 -11.27
C ALA A 397 -17.74 9.10 -11.85
N GLN A 398 -19.03 8.99 -12.26
CA GLN A 398 -19.55 7.80 -12.94
C GLN A 398 -18.79 7.51 -14.24
N THR A 399 -18.59 8.53 -15.07
CA THR A 399 -17.86 8.39 -16.35
C THR A 399 -16.43 7.89 -16.11
N GLN A 400 -15.75 8.46 -15.12
CA GLN A 400 -14.37 8.11 -14.80
C GLN A 400 -14.26 6.70 -14.19
N ALA A 401 -15.21 6.31 -13.32
CA ALA A 401 -15.27 4.95 -12.79
C ALA A 401 -15.50 3.92 -13.90
N MET A 402 -16.34 4.23 -14.89
CA MET A 402 -16.54 3.37 -16.05
C MET A 402 -15.33 3.30 -16.98
N GLN A 403 -14.54 4.38 -17.07
CA GLN A 403 -13.24 4.35 -17.76
C GLN A 403 -12.29 3.37 -17.05
N ALA A 404 -12.16 3.45 -15.73
CA ALA A 404 -11.38 2.50 -14.92
C ALA A 404 -11.83 1.04 -15.15
N ALA A 405 -13.16 0.81 -15.16
CA ALA A 405 -13.72 -0.51 -15.44
C ALA A 405 -13.36 -1.03 -16.84
N GLN A 406 -13.37 -0.18 -17.86
CA GLN A 406 -13.00 -0.56 -19.22
C GLN A 406 -11.51 -0.86 -19.34
N THR A 407 -10.65 -0.05 -18.72
CA THR A 407 -9.21 -0.28 -18.68
C THR A 407 -8.88 -1.61 -17.99
N ALA A 408 -9.47 -1.86 -16.81
CA ALA A 408 -9.33 -3.13 -16.10
C ALA A 408 -9.82 -4.33 -16.91
N ARG A 409 -10.97 -4.20 -17.59
CA ARG A 409 -11.55 -5.26 -18.43
C ARG A 409 -10.62 -5.63 -19.59
N LYS A 410 -10.03 -4.64 -20.27
CA LYS A 410 -9.07 -4.88 -21.37
C LYS A 410 -7.83 -5.63 -20.90
N ALA A 411 -7.39 -5.39 -19.66
CA ALA A 411 -6.26 -6.07 -19.05
C ALA A 411 -6.63 -7.40 -18.36
N GLY A 412 -7.90 -7.82 -18.39
CA GLY A 412 -8.38 -9.05 -17.73
C GLY A 412 -8.40 -8.98 -16.21
N MET A 413 -8.37 -7.78 -15.61
CA MET A 413 -8.29 -7.55 -14.17
C MET A 413 -9.70 -7.53 -13.55
N HIS A 414 -10.31 -8.70 -13.39
CA HIS A 414 -11.72 -8.85 -13.00
C HIS A 414 -12.05 -8.22 -11.65
N LEU A 415 -11.14 -8.31 -10.65
CA LEU A 415 -11.35 -7.68 -9.35
C LEU A 415 -11.38 -6.15 -9.47
N VAL A 416 -10.45 -5.57 -10.22
CA VAL A 416 -10.36 -4.11 -10.36
C VAL A 416 -11.54 -3.60 -11.20
N GLU A 417 -11.97 -4.34 -12.24
CA GLU A 417 -13.20 -4.06 -12.98
C GLU A 417 -14.42 -4.05 -12.04
N MET A 418 -14.54 -5.06 -11.15
CA MET A 418 -15.63 -5.13 -10.17
C MET A 418 -15.64 -3.91 -9.24
N ARG A 419 -14.48 -3.54 -8.69
CA ARG A 419 -14.36 -2.37 -7.80
C ARG A 419 -14.74 -1.07 -8.50
N ALA A 420 -14.30 -0.88 -9.74
CA ALA A 420 -14.62 0.31 -10.51
C ALA A 420 -16.13 0.39 -10.84
N ARG A 421 -16.76 -0.72 -11.23
CA ARG A 421 -18.21 -0.76 -11.43
C ARG A 421 -18.99 -0.55 -10.13
N HIS A 422 -18.49 -1.10 -9.02
CA HIS A 422 -19.10 -0.85 -7.70
C HIS A 422 -19.03 0.62 -7.31
N ALA A 423 -17.92 1.31 -7.58
CA ALA A 423 -17.84 2.75 -7.38
C ALA A 423 -18.88 3.51 -8.24
N ALA A 424 -19.05 3.14 -9.52
CA ALA A 424 -20.09 3.72 -10.37
C ALA A 424 -21.51 3.50 -9.80
N LEU A 425 -21.81 2.30 -9.26
CA LEU A 425 -23.07 2.01 -8.55
C LEU A 425 -23.26 2.93 -7.35
N ARG A 426 -22.22 3.11 -6.52
CA ARG A 426 -22.23 4.00 -5.36
C ARG A 426 -22.43 5.46 -5.76
N PHE A 427 -21.99 5.86 -6.96
CA PHE A 427 -22.28 7.18 -7.57
C PHE A 427 -23.64 7.24 -8.25
N GLY A 428 -24.45 6.16 -8.22
CA GLY A 428 -25.83 6.14 -8.71
C GLY A 428 -26.02 5.60 -10.14
N ASP A 429 -24.98 5.03 -10.79
CA ASP A 429 -25.12 4.33 -12.06
C ASP A 429 -25.92 3.03 -11.86
N ARG A 430 -26.98 2.84 -12.67
CA ARG A 430 -27.91 1.72 -12.56
C ARG A 430 -27.73 0.64 -13.64
N ALA A 431 -26.85 0.87 -14.59
CA ALA A 431 -26.73 0.04 -15.80
C ALA A 431 -25.74 -1.12 -15.65
N GLN A 432 -25.23 -1.39 -14.44
CA GLN A 432 -24.09 -2.29 -14.25
C GLN A 432 -24.45 -3.73 -13.92
N ALA A 433 -25.71 -4.05 -13.62
CA ALA A 433 -26.13 -5.33 -13.00
C ALA A 433 -25.67 -6.56 -13.81
N ALA A 434 -25.91 -6.63 -15.10
CA ALA A 434 -25.57 -7.81 -15.91
C ALA A 434 -24.05 -8.13 -15.87
N ARG A 435 -23.20 -7.11 -16.03
CA ARG A 435 -21.74 -7.33 -16.03
C ARG A 435 -21.22 -7.60 -14.61
N VAL A 436 -21.81 -6.99 -13.61
CA VAL A 436 -21.46 -7.25 -12.19
C VAL A 436 -21.83 -8.69 -11.80
N ASP A 437 -22.97 -9.24 -12.25
CA ASP A 437 -23.36 -10.63 -12.03
C ASP A 437 -22.37 -11.62 -12.68
N GLU A 438 -21.91 -11.33 -13.92
CA GLU A 438 -20.86 -12.12 -14.57
C GLU A 438 -19.56 -12.11 -13.74
N LEU A 439 -19.12 -10.92 -13.31
CA LEU A 439 -17.92 -10.77 -12.49
C LEU A 439 -18.05 -11.46 -11.13
N ALA A 440 -19.22 -11.39 -10.50
CA ALA A 440 -19.47 -12.07 -9.24
C ALA A 440 -19.35 -13.60 -9.37
N SER A 441 -19.79 -14.14 -10.51
CA SER A 441 -19.63 -15.56 -10.83
C SER A 441 -18.15 -15.95 -11.03
N ILE A 442 -17.35 -15.08 -11.68
CA ILE A 442 -15.91 -15.31 -11.89
C ILE A 442 -15.14 -15.23 -10.56
N LEU A 443 -15.39 -14.17 -9.77
CA LEU A 443 -14.68 -13.92 -8.51
C LEU A 443 -15.08 -14.88 -7.40
N ASN A 444 -16.28 -15.42 -7.47
CA ASN A 444 -16.85 -16.44 -6.57
C ASN A 444 -16.55 -16.18 -5.09
N SER A 445 -16.84 -14.96 -4.62
CA SER A 445 -16.60 -14.54 -3.23
C SER A 445 -17.83 -13.88 -2.61
N PRO A 446 -18.00 -13.96 -1.27
CA PRO A 446 -19.10 -13.29 -0.56
C PRO A 446 -19.15 -11.79 -0.83
N SER A 447 -18.00 -11.13 -0.92
CA SER A 447 -17.91 -9.69 -1.23
C SER A 447 -18.44 -9.39 -2.64
N ALA A 448 -18.02 -10.16 -3.65
CA ALA A 448 -18.51 -10.00 -5.03
C ALA A 448 -20.01 -10.23 -5.15
N GLN A 449 -20.54 -11.20 -4.42
CA GLN A 449 -21.99 -11.48 -4.39
C GLN A 449 -22.77 -10.31 -3.77
N ALA A 450 -22.26 -9.69 -2.70
CA ALA A 450 -22.89 -8.51 -2.10
C ALA A 450 -22.94 -7.32 -3.08
N VAL A 451 -21.89 -7.13 -3.89
CA VAL A 451 -21.86 -6.13 -4.95
C VAL A 451 -22.91 -6.43 -6.04
N ALA A 452 -23.07 -7.70 -6.41
CA ALA A 452 -24.09 -8.12 -7.38
C ALA A 452 -25.52 -7.87 -6.87
N ASP A 453 -25.78 -8.16 -5.59
CA ASP A 453 -27.07 -7.89 -4.98
C ASP A 453 -27.37 -6.38 -4.95
N HIS A 454 -26.39 -5.55 -4.63
CA HIS A 454 -26.48 -4.11 -4.69
C HIS A 454 -26.82 -3.61 -6.13
N ALA A 455 -26.10 -4.13 -7.13
CA ALA A 455 -26.32 -3.78 -8.53
C ALA A 455 -27.74 -4.15 -9.00
N ARG A 456 -28.24 -5.33 -8.61
CA ARG A 456 -29.61 -5.78 -8.93
C ARG A 456 -30.68 -4.89 -8.28
N GLY A 457 -30.50 -4.55 -7.00
CA GLY A 457 -31.41 -3.65 -6.29
C GLY A 457 -31.54 -2.30 -6.97
N LEU A 458 -30.41 -1.72 -7.39
CA LEU A 458 -30.41 -0.44 -8.14
C LEU A 458 -31.09 -0.55 -9.51
N ALA A 459 -30.76 -1.59 -10.29
CA ALA A 459 -31.32 -1.82 -11.62
C ALA A 459 -32.83 -2.06 -11.61
N GLN A 460 -33.34 -2.74 -10.56
CA GLN A 460 -34.76 -3.05 -10.38
C GLN A 460 -35.53 -1.96 -9.65
N HIS A 461 -34.89 -0.87 -9.22
CA HIS A 461 -35.49 0.15 -8.37
C HIS A 461 -36.13 -0.42 -7.11
N ASP A 462 -35.46 -1.39 -6.48
CA ASP A 462 -35.99 -2.15 -5.36
C ASP A 462 -35.28 -1.83 -4.05
N GLY A 463 -35.97 -1.04 -3.19
CA GLY A 463 -35.44 -0.64 -1.89
C GLY A 463 -35.20 -1.84 -0.95
N ASP A 464 -36.05 -2.88 -1.02
CA ASP A 464 -35.90 -4.07 -0.15
C ASP A 464 -34.65 -4.89 -0.54
N LEU A 465 -34.36 -5.01 -1.84
CA LEU A 465 -33.12 -5.65 -2.30
C LEU A 465 -31.88 -4.84 -1.90
N LEU A 466 -31.98 -3.50 -1.94
CA LEU A 466 -30.89 -2.61 -1.50
C LEU A 466 -30.65 -2.71 0.01
N ASP A 467 -31.70 -2.77 0.84
CA ASP A 467 -31.59 -3.00 2.28
C ASP A 467 -30.93 -4.37 2.56
N ALA A 468 -31.33 -5.41 1.85
CA ALA A 468 -30.71 -6.74 1.99
C ALA A 468 -29.22 -6.72 1.60
N ALA A 469 -28.84 -5.99 0.54
CA ALA A 469 -27.44 -5.79 0.15
C ALA A 469 -26.66 -5.01 1.22
N ALA A 470 -27.27 -3.97 1.79
CA ALA A 470 -26.66 -3.18 2.87
C ALA A 470 -26.40 -4.05 4.13
N HIS A 471 -27.34 -4.89 4.53
CA HIS A 471 -27.14 -5.84 5.63
C HIS A 471 -26.01 -6.82 5.33
N ARG A 472 -25.95 -7.36 4.11
CA ARG A 472 -24.86 -8.27 3.71
C ARG A 472 -23.49 -7.61 3.76
N PHE A 473 -23.37 -6.35 3.32
CA PHE A 473 -22.12 -5.59 3.47
C PHE A 473 -21.77 -5.35 4.95
N ALA A 474 -22.74 -5.04 5.80
CA ALA A 474 -22.52 -4.84 7.23
C ALA A 474 -22.05 -6.14 7.91
N ASP A 475 -22.67 -7.29 7.58
CA ASP A 475 -22.28 -8.61 8.08
C ASP A 475 -20.86 -8.99 7.67
N LEU A 476 -20.43 -8.57 6.48
CA LEU A 476 -19.04 -8.71 6.01
C LEU A 476 -18.09 -7.71 6.69
N GLY A 477 -18.59 -6.68 7.39
CA GLY A 477 -17.79 -5.62 7.97
C GLY A 477 -17.40 -4.49 6.99
N ALA A 478 -18.02 -4.41 5.81
CA ALA A 478 -17.79 -3.39 4.79
C ALA A 478 -18.75 -2.19 4.99
N LEU A 479 -18.58 -1.47 6.10
CA LEU A 479 -19.58 -0.51 6.61
C LEU A 479 -19.83 0.68 5.67
N ALA A 480 -18.81 1.18 4.95
CA ALA A 480 -18.99 2.26 3.99
C ALA A 480 -19.83 1.83 2.77
N PHE A 481 -19.76 0.55 2.36
CA PHE A 481 -20.60 0.02 1.29
C PHE A 481 -22.03 -0.19 1.78
N ALA A 482 -22.20 -0.64 3.03
CA ALA A 482 -23.49 -0.76 3.67
C ALA A 482 -24.20 0.61 3.77
N ALA A 483 -23.47 1.66 4.14
CA ALA A 483 -23.99 3.01 4.25
C ALA A 483 -24.58 3.52 2.92
N ASP A 484 -23.84 3.34 1.81
CA ASP A 484 -24.30 3.77 0.48
C ASP A 484 -25.49 2.97 -0.02
N ALA A 485 -25.48 1.64 0.16
CA ALA A 485 -26.60 0.78 -0.23
C ALA A 485 -27.88 1.12 0.56
N ALA A 486 -27.78 1.36 1.87
CA ALA A 486 -28.90 1.81 2.69
C ALA A 486 -29.41 3.22 2.30
N ALA A 487 -28.52 4.15 1.95
CA ALA A 487 -28.90 5.47 1.45
C ALA A 487 -29.67 5.39 0.12
N GLN A 488 -29.22 4.52 -0.77
CA GLN A 488 -29.91 4.26 -2.04
C GLN A 488 -31.23 3.54 -1.83
N ALA A 489 -31.32 2.60 -0.85
CA ALA A 489 -32.58 1.98 -0.45
C ALA A 489 -33.61 3.04 0.02
N ALA A 490 -33.18 3.95 0.88
CA ALA A 490 -34.03 5.05 1.34
C ALA A 490 -34.59 5.88 0.17
N SER A 491 -33.75 6.15 -0.84
CA SER A 491 -34.17 6.89 -2.04
C SER A 491 -35.20 6.11 -2.87
N GLU A 492 -35.08 4.78 -2.99
CA GLU A 492 -36.06 3.95 -3.72
C GLU A 492 -37.38 3.80 -2.92
N HIS A 493 -37.33 3.64 -1.60
CA HIS A 493 -38.52 3.64 -0.74
C HIS A 493 -39.27 4.98 -0.81
N ALA A 494 -38.54 6.10 -0.84
CA ALA A 494 -39.15 7.43 -1.03
C ALA A 494 -39.88 7.54 -2.37
N ARG A 495 -39.31 7.00 -3.47
CA ARG A 495 -39.98 7.00 -4.78
C ARG A 495 -41.25 6.16 -4.81
N ARG A 496 -41.27 5.06 -4.06
CA ARG A 496 -42.45 4.18 -3.92
C ARG A 496 -43.48 4.71 -2.91
N GLY A 497 -43.14 5.78 -2.16
CA GLY A 497 -44.01 6.37 -1.13
C GLY A 497 -44.02 5.58 0.18
N ASP A 498 -43.14 4.61 0.40
CA ASP A 498 -43.01 3.86 1.66
C ASP A 498 -42.20 4.68 2.68
N ARG A 499 -42.91 5.60 3.32
CA ARG A 499 -42.30 6.52 4.28
C ARG A 499 -41.65 5.84 5.48
N ARG A 500 -42.18 4.70 5.92
CA ARG A 500 -41.62 3.96 7.06
C ARG A 500 -40.22 3.40 6.72
N LYS A 501 -40.13 2.66 5.62
CA LYS A 501 -38.87 2.09 5.17
C LYS A 501 -37.85 3.16 4.75
N GLU A 502 -38.31 4.24 4.11
CA GLU A 502 -37.45 5.41 3.79
C GLU A 502 -36.74 5.92 5.05
N VAL A 503 -37.48 6.12 6.15
CA VAL A 503 -36.92 6.63 7.41
C VAL A 503 -35.99 5.61 8.06
N GLU A 504 -36.37 4.33 8.07
CA GLU A 504 -35.53 3.24 8.62
C GLU A 504 -34.18 3.17 7.89
N SER A 505 -34.19 3.05 6.56
CA SER A 505 -32.97 2.94 5.75
C SER A 505 -32.11 4.21 5.80
N SER A 506 -32.74 5.41 5.73
CA SER A 506 -32.04 6.68 5.85
C SER A 506 -31.35 6.84 7.22
N THR A 507 -32.04 6.49 8.31
CA THR A 507 -31.47 6.57 9.66
C THR A 507 -30.27 5.65 9.81
N TRP A 508 -30.39 4.43 9.31
CA TRP A 508 -29.31 3.46 9.37
C TRP A 508 -28.13 3.86 8.49
N ALA A 509 -28.37 4.36 7.27
CA ALA A 509 -27.33 4.92 6.40
C ALA A 509 -26.52 6.02 7.08
N HIS A 510 -27.19 6.97 7.73
CA HIS A 510 -26.53 8.06 8.46
C HIS A 510 -25.75 7.58 9.69
N ALA A 511 -26.26 6.57 10.42
CA ALA A 511 -25.54 5.98 11.54
C ALA A 511 -24.24 5.31 11.08
N LEU A 512 -24.29 4.52 9.99
CA LEU A 512 -23.12 3.88 9.39
C LEU A 512 -22.14 4.93 8.83
N ALA A 513 -22.63 5.91 8.08
CA ALA A 513 -21.81 7.01 7.56
C ALA A 513 -21.06 7.75 8.68
N GLY A 514 -21.75 7.95 9.81
CA GLY A 514 -21.16 8.54 11.02
C GLY A 514 -20.04 7.71 11.63
N GLN A 515 -20.15 6.39 11.63
CA GLN A 515 -19.11 5.48 12.09
C GLN A 515 -17.90 5.47 11.13
N CYS A 516 -18.16 5.48 9.83
CA CYS A 516 -17.12 5.43 8.79
C CYS A 516 -16.42 6.76 8.54
N GLY A 517 -17.04 7.89 8.88
CA GLY A 517 -16.64 9.21 8.40
C GLY A 517 -16.87 9.38 6.89
N SER A 518 -17.82 8.61 6.30
CA SER A 518 -18.08 8.58 4.86
C SER A 518 -18.99 9.73 4.43
N ARG A 519 -18.66 10.32 3.27
CA ARG A 519 -19.48 11.34 2.62
C ARG A 519 -19.46 11.09 1.11
N THR A 520 -20.57 10.58 0.59
CA THR A 520 -20.66 10.11 -0.79
C THR A 520 -21.89 10.67 -1.48
N PRO A 521 -21.96 10.69 -2.82
CA PRO A 521 -23.13 11.12 -3.55
C PRO A 521 -24.41 10.36 -3.16
N ALA A 522 -24.32 9.08 -2.80
CA ALA A 522 -25.47 8.30 -2.33
C ALA A 522 -26.01 8.82 -1.00
N LEU A 523 -25.13 9.13 -0.05
CA LEU A 523 -25.47 9.68 1.24
C LEU A 523 -26.05 11.10 1.12
N ASP A 524 -25.44 11.94 0.29
CA ASP A 524 -25.92 13.32 0.03
C ASP A 524 -27.32 13.31 -0.63
N ALA A 525 -27.58 12.38 -1.54
CA ALA A 525 -28.89 12.23 -2.18
C ALA A 525 -29.98 11.75 -1.19
N ALA A 526 -29.62 10.97 -0.16
CA ALA A 526 -30.50 10.52 0.91
C ALA A 526 -30.61 11.52 2.06
N ALA A 527 -29.74 12.53 2.13
CA ALA A 527 -29.73 13.58 3.15
C ALA A 527 -30.93 14.51 2.99
N ARG A 528 -32.09 14.05 3.46
CA ARG A 528 -33.21 14.94 3.74
C ARG A 528 -33.09 15.47 5.17
N PRO A 529 -33.60 16.69 5.45
CA PRO A 529 -33.62 17.18 6.82
C PRO A 529 -34.22 16.10 7.73
N LEU A 530 -33.53 15.79 8.82
CA LEU A 530 -33.96 14.79 9.80
C LEU A 530 -35.47 14.91 10.05
N PRO A 531 -36.25 13.83 10.02
CA PRO A 531 -37.70 13.86 9.97
C PRO A 531 -38.29 14.22 11.35
N PHE A 532 -37.91 15.40 11.85
CA PHE A 532 -38.44 15.93 13.10
C PHE A 532 -39.80 16.58 12.84
N SER A 533 -40.79 16.20 13.63
CA SER A 533 -41.99 17.03 13.78
C SER A 533 -41.58 18.42 14.31
N GLY A 534 -42.37 19.45 14.09
CA GLY A 534 -42.08 20.81 14.59
C GLY A 534 -41.72 20.81 16.08
N ARG A 535 -42.37 19.96 16.89
CA ARG A 535 -42.11 19.82 18.32
C ARG A 535 -40.82 19.06 18.63
N GLU A 536 -40.56 18.02 17.93
CA GLU A 536 -39.28 17.27 18.03
C GLU A 536 -38.11 18.16 17.66
N ARG A 537 -38.21 18.96 16.60
CA ARG A 537 -37.16 19.91 16.18
C ARG A 537 -36.88 20.98 17.26
N GLN A 538 -37.93 21.50 17.94
CA GLN A 538 -37.73 22.43 19.06
C GLN A 538 -36.94 21.76 20.21
N ILE A 539 -37.31 20.53 20.60
CA ILE A 539 -36.61 19.78 21.65
C ILE A 539 -35.16 19.48 21.24
N VAL A 540 -34.96 19.02 20.04
CA VAL A 540 -33.66 18.68 19.47
C VAL A 540 -32.71 19.91 19.45
N ASN A 541 -33.18 21.08 19.03
CA ASN A 541 -32.37 22.29 19.02
C ASN A 541 -31.96 22.71 20.44
N LEU A 542 -32.83 22.54 21.43
CA LEU A 542 -32.51 22.83 22.83
C LEU A 542 -31.55 21.82 23.44
N VAL A 543 -31.63 20.55 23.03
CA VAL A 543 -30.66 19.51 23.38
C VAL A 543 -29.27 19.84 22.78
N ALA A 544 -29.21 20.27 21.53
CA ALA A 544 -27.98 20.69 20.86
C ALA A 544 -27.33 21.93 21.52
N ALA A 545 -28.18 22.81 22.08
CA ALA A 545 -27.76 23.98 22.88
C ALA A 545 -27.30 23.59 24.32
N GLY A 546 -27.32 22.30 24.69
CA GLY A 546 -26.82 21.81 25.97
C GLY A 546 -27.81 21.86 27.13
N LEU A 547 -29.09 22.22 26.92
CA LEU A 547 -30.09 22.35 27.98
C LEU A 547 -30.48 20.98 28.55
N SER A 548 -30.68 20.89 29.87
CA SER A 548 -31.21 19.69 30.55
C SER A 548 -32.72 19.49 30.21
N ASN A 549 -33.24 18.29 30.48
CA ASN A 549 -34.66 17.98 30.25
C ASN A 549 -35.60 18.92 31.02
N ARG A 550 -35.17 19.40 32.20
CA ARG A 550 -35.92 20.33 33.04
C ARG A 550 -35.97 21.72 32.41
N GLU A 551 -34.83 22.23 31.96
CA GLU A 551 -34.74 23.51 31.27
C GLU A 551 -35.52 23.52 29.95
N ILE A 552 -35.49 22.38 29.21
CA ILE A 552 -36.29 22.20 27.99
C ILE A 552 -37.79 22.21 28.33
N ALA A 553 -38.19 21.51 29.38
CA ALA A 553 -39.56 21.44 29.84
C ALA A 553 -40.09 22.85 30.22
N ASP A 554 -39.31 23.58 30.99
CA ASP A 554 -39.63 24.97 31.41
C ASP A 554 -39.73 25.90 30.20
N ARG A 555 -38.81 25.82 29.25
CA ARG A 555 -38.75 26.69 28.07
C ARG A 555 -39.87 26.42 27.07
N LEU A 556 -40.33 25.17 26.99
CA LEU A 556 -41.38 24.74 26.05
C LEU A 556 -42.75 24.66 26.72
N VAL A 557 -42.83 24.96 28.01
CA VAL A 557 -44.07 24.91 28.82
C VAL A 557 -44.74 23.54 28.77
N ILE A 558 -43.96 22.48 29.04
CA ILE A 558 -44.42 21.09 29.09
C ILE A 558 -43.84 20.37 30.31
N SER A 559 -44.33 19.16 30.61
CA SER A 559 -43.72 18.36 31.69
C SER A 559 -42.36 17.75 31.28
N VAL A 560 -41.47 17.53 32.25
CA VAL A 560 -40.21 16.81 32.05
C VAL A 560 -40.47 15.42 31.45
N ARG A 561 -41.51 14.73 31.93
CA ARG A 561 -41.94 13.42 31.39
C ARG A 561 -42.35 13.50 29.92
N THR A 562 -42.87 14.61 29.45
CA THR A 562 -43.19 14.83 28.04
C THR A 562 -41.93 14.99 27.21
N VAL A 563 -40.91 15.70 27.73
CA VAL A 563 -39.60 15.83 27.08
C VAL A 563 -38.92 14.45 26.97
N GLU A 564 -38.91 13.68 28.05
CA GLU A 564 -38.34 12.32 28.08
C GLU A 564 -39.07 11.41 27.10
N GLY A 565 -40.40 11.47 27.02
CA GLY A 565 -41.18 10.69 26.05
C GLY A 565 -40.88 11.08 24.59
N HIS A 566 -40.59 12.36 24.30
CA HIS A 566 -40.14 12.78 22.98
C HIS A 566 -38.71 12.31 22.70
N LEU A 567 -37.80 12.42 23.65
CA LEU A 567 -36.41 11.97 23.50
C LEU A 567 -36.33 10.43 23.33
N TYR A 568 -37.11 9.69 24.10
CA TYR A 568 -37.18 8.22 23.93
C TYR A 568 -37.64 7.83 22.53
N ARG A 569 -38.74 8.47 22.04
CA ARG A 569 -39.23 8.23 20.67
C ARG A 569 -38.23 8.67 19.62
N LEU A 570 -37.49 9.77 19.84
CA LEU A 570 -36.43 10.24 18.97
C LEU A 570 -35.26 9.28 18.94
N PHE A 571 -34.81 8.77 20.10
CA PHE A 571 -33.74 7.77 20.17
C PHE A 571 -34.11 6.49 19.44
N THR A 572 -35.33 5.99 19.65
CA THR A 572 -35.85 4.81 18.94
C THR A 572 -35.96 5.08 17.43
N LYS A 573 -36.45 6.26 17.03
CA LYS A 573 -36.64 6.67 15.63
C LYS A 573 -35.32 6.86 14.89
N LEU A 574 -34.27 7.31 15.59
CA LEU A 574 -32.94 7.59 15.03
C LEU A 574 -31.96 6.45 15.24
N GLY A 575 -32.36 5.39 15.93
CA GLY A 575 -31.47 4.23 16.22
C GLY A 575 -30.29 4.59 17.13
N ILE A 576 -30.42 5.62 17.97
CA ILE A 576 -29.38 6.10 18.89
C ILE A 576 -29.74 5.76 20.34
N ASN A 577 -28.74 5.62 21.20
CA ASN A 577 -28.94 5.13 22.58
C ASN A 577 -28.77 6.21 23.65
N ASN A 578 -28.24 7.39 23.30
CA ASN A 578 -27.95 8.43 24.28
C ASN A 578 -27.99 9.85 23.67
N ARG A 579 -27.95 10.82 24.57
CA ARG A 579 -28.02 12.25 24.27
C ARG A 579 -26.82 12.76 23.49
N ASP A 580 -25.63 12.24 23.75
CA ASP A 580 -24.39 12.68 23.10
C ASP A 580 -24.40 12.29 21.61
N GLN A 581 -24.91 11.10 21.30
CA GLN A 581 -25.12 10.67 19.92
C GLN A 581 -26.12 11.57 19.19
N LEU A 582 -27.19 12.01 19.87
CA LEU A 582 -28.13 12.96 19.29
C LEU A 582 -27.46 14.32 18.99
N ILE A 583 -26.65 14.84 19.91
CA ILE A 583 -25.91 16.11 19.73
C ILE A 583 -24.92 16.00 18.57
N GLN A 584 -24.20 14.90 18.46
CA GLN A 584 -23.29 14.65 17.33
C GLN A 584 -24.01 14.61 15.99
N LEU A 585 -25.16 13.94 15.95
CA LEU A 585 -26.00 13.83 14.74
C LEU A 585 -26.47 15.21 14.26
N ILE A 586 -26.92 16.07 15.18
CA ILE A 586 -27.44 17.41 14.88
C ILE A 586 -26.33 18.36 14.42
N ARG A 587 -25.16 18.31 15.05
CA ARG A 587 -24.01 19.14 14.64
C ARG A 587 -23.56 18.84 13.22
N ARG A 588 -23.72 17.59 12.78
CA ARG A 588 -23.43 17.16 11.40
C ARG A 588 -24.51 17.58 10.39
N ASP A 589 -25.78 17.66 10.81
CA ASP A 589 -26.89 18.12 9.95
C ASP A 589 -26.84 19.65 9.75
N ALA A 590 -26.12 20.37 10.60
CA ALA A 590 -25.99 21.84 10.57
C ALA A 590 -24.70 22.33 9.86
N SER A 591 -23.75 21.43 9.55
CA SER A 591 -22.51 21.70 8.81
C SER A 591 -22.59 21.18 7.38
#